data_fa6255867aa6febd6cc398f8b3dc3369
#
_entry.id   fa6255867aa6febd6cc398f8b3dc3369
#
_cell.length_a   1.000
_cell.length_b   1.000
_cell.length_c   1.000
_cell.angle_alpha   90.00
_cell.angle_beta   90.00
_cell.angle_gamma   90.00
#
_symmetry.space_group_name_H-M   'P 1'
#
loop_
_entity.id
_entity.type
_entity.pdbx_description
1 polymer ?
#
loop_
_entity_poly.entity_id
_entity_poly.type
_entity_poly.pdbx_seq_one_letter_code
_entity_poly.pdbx_strand_id
1 'polypeptide(L)'
;QGMFGCGMLQNIFSTYINRPTVFKNKEALANTFVPNKISYREEEIRHISNILAPLLRGYQASNIFIYGTCGTGKTICSRYVVAQLEEAGKNRIKCVYINTKLKRVGDTEYRLLNRLLRELDEIMPDTGLPTDILYRRLVTAVEDRGISLVLILDEIDALFKKIGDEFIYSLTRINTELNRARIVLIGITNDLSFRDRLDQRIKSSLG
;
A
#
# COMPACT_ATOMS: atom_id res chain seq x y z
N GLN A 1 59.17 -5.68 11.57
CA GLN A 1 58.32 -4.60 12.10
C GLN A 1 57.01 -4.57 11.32
N GLY A 2 55.89 -4.86 11.96
CA GLY A 2 54.58 -4.57 11.36
C GLY A 2 53.59 -5.73 11.32
N MET A 3 53.38 -6.49 12.40
CA MET A 3 52.30 -7.47 12.53
C MET A 3 51.51 -7.25 13.84
N PHE A 4 50.87 -6.10 14.00
CA PHE A 4 50.03 -5.83 15.16
C PHE A 4 48.80 -4.98 14.76
N GLY A 5 47.94 -5.48 13.89
CA GLY A 5 46.74 -4.69 13.55
C GLY A 5 45.51 -5.49 13.18
N CYS A 6 45.60 -6.74 12.80
CA CYS A 6 44.47 -7.49 12.23
C CYS A 6 43.71 -8.36 13.25
N GLY A 7 44.33 -8.75 14.35
CA GLY A 7 43.73 -9.66 15.34
C GLY A 7 42.71 -9.01 16.27
N MET A 8 42.83 -7.70 16.52
CA MET A 8 41.95 -7.00 17.48
C MET A 8 40.58 -6.66 16.93
N LEU A 9 40.46 -6.41 15.62
CA LEU A 9 39.17 -6.12 14.96
C LEU A 9 38.30 -7.37 14.76
N GLN A 10 38.92 -8.53 14.53
CA GLN A 10 38.19 -9.79 14.44
C GLN A 10 37.51 -10.19 15.76
N ASN A 11 38.12 -9.85 16.90
CA ASN A 11 37.57 -10.16 18.22
C ASN A 11 36.34 -9.28 18.59
N ILE A 12 36.27 -8.05 18.08
CA ILE A 12 35.14 -7.15 18.36
C ILE A 12 33.86 -7.65 17.67
N PHE A 13 33.97 -8.08 16.42
CA PHE A 13 32.82 -8.59 15.67
C PHE A 13 32.37 -9.97 16.14
N SER A 14 33.28 -10.87 16.53
CA SER A 14 32.93 -12.18 17.09
C SER A 14 32.18 -12.07 18.42
N THR A 15 32.49 -11.07 19.25
CA THR A 15 31.78 -10.78 20.49
C THR A 15 30.36 -10.27 20.21
N TYR A 16 30.13 -9.56 19.09
CA TYR A 16 28.83 -9.09 18.66
C TYR A 16 27.95 -10.23 18.11
N ILE A 17 28.52 -11.16 17.36
CA ILE A 17 27.81 -12.31 16.79
C ILE A 17 27.31 -13.26 17.89
N ASN A 18 28.07 -13.43 18.95
CA ASN A 18 27.74 -14.36 20.05
C ASN A 18 26.90 -13.75 21.18
N ARG A 19 26.58 -12.46 21.12
CA ARG A 19 25.65 -11.85 22.10
C ARG A 19 24.23 -12.35 21.83
N PRO A 20 23.50 -12.82 22.86
CA PRO A 20 22.09 -13.13 22.70
C PRO A 20 21.35 -11.86 22.25
N THR A 21 20.65 -11.96 21.12
CA THR A 21 19.90 -10.83 20.60
C THR A 21 18.76 -10.48 21.54
N VAL A 22 18.68 -9.22 21.94
CA VAL A 22 17.59 -8.70 22.78
C VAL A 22 16.22 -8.85 22.09
N PHE A 23 16.23 -8.99 20.77
CA PHE A 23 15.04 -9.16 19.97
C PHE A 23 14.77 -10.65 19.68
N LYS A 24 13.59 -11.12 20.12
CA LYS A 24 13.11 -12.49 19.81
C LYS A 24 12.85 -12.72 18.32
N ASN A 25 12.49 -11.67 17.60
CA ASN A 25 12.24 -11.71 16.15
C ASN A 25 12.68 -10.37 15.52
N LYS A 26 13.81 -10.35 14.81
CA LYS A 26 14.34 -9.17 14.11
C LYS A 26 13.53 -8.83 12.85
N GLU A 27 12.88 -9.81 12.24
CA GLU A 27 12.03 -9.62 11.06
C GLU A 27 10.79 -8.77 11.39
N ALA A 28 10.33 -8.81 12.64
CA ALA A 28 9.22 -7.98 13.13
C ALA A 28 9.52 -6.46 13.06
N LEU A 29 10.78 -6.07 12.92
CA LEU A 29 11.21 -4.67 12.76
C LEU A 29 11.29 -4.24 11.29
N ALA A 30 11.13 -5.16 10.34
CA ALA A 30 11.11 -4.83 8.93
C ALA A 30 9.79 -4.12 8.56
N ASN A 31 9.88 -3.07 7.73
CA ASN A 31 8.71 -2.35 7.22
C ASN A 31 7.76 -3.23 6.40
N THR A 32 8.21 -4.41 5.98
CA THR A 32 7.44 -5.41 5.24
C THR A 32 6.75 -6.44 6.13
N PHE A 33 7.05 -6.45 7.44
CA PHE A 33 6.49 -7.42 8.37
C PHE A 33 4.99 -7.18 8.59
N VAL A 34 4.20 -8.22 8.42
CA VAL A 34 2.77 -8.25 8.80
C VAL A 34 2.62 -9.31 9.90
N PRO A 35 2.27 -8.92 11.13
CA PRO A 35 2.11 -9.88 12.22
C PRO A 35 0.92 -10.81 11.98
N ASN A 36 1.03 -12.05 12.44
CA ASN A 36 -0.06 -13.03 12.35
C ASN A 36 -1.25 -12.68 13.25
N LYS A 37 -1.05 -11.82 14.24
CA LYS A 37 -2.10 -11.33 15.14
C LYS A 37 -1.78 -9.92 15.59
N ILE A 38 -2.78 -9.05 15.54
CA ILE A 38 -2.73 -7.69 16.08
C ILE A 38 -3.67 -7.64 17.28
N SER A 39 -3.12 -7.31 18.44
CA SER A 39 -3.89 -7.14 19.68
C SER A 39 -4.32 -5.69 19.86
N TYR A 40 -5.46 -5.46 20.52
CA TYR A 40 -5.98 -4.13 20.86
C TYR A 40 -6.42 -3.24 19.66
N ARG A 41 -6.72 -3.86 18.51
CA ARG A 41 -7.18 -3.16 17.29
C ARG A 41 -8.32 -3.92 16.59
N GLU A 42 -9.06 -4.69 17.35
CA GLU A 42 -10.11 -5.56 16.80
C GLU A 42 -11.24 -4.74 16.14
N GLU A 43 -11.56 -3.57 16.67
CA GLU A 43 -12.61 -2.72 16.12
C GLU A 43 -12.22 -2.12 14.77
N GLU A 44 -11.01 -1.56 14.66
CA GLU A 44 -10.48 -1.02 13.41
C GLU A 44 -10.33 -2.10 12.34
N ILE A 45 -9.80 -3.26 12.72
CA ILE A 45 -9.67 -4.43 11.84
C ILE A 45 -11.06 -4.86 11.34
N ARG A 46 -12.04 -4.98 12.23
CA ARG A 46 -13.42 -5.35 11.89
C ARG A 46 -14.06 -4.33 10.96
N HIS A 47 -13.87 -3.04 11.22
CA HIS A 47 -14.42 -1.97 10.39
C HIS A 47 -13.88 -2.02 8.97
N ILE A 48 -12.55 -2.07 8.79
CA ILE A 48 -11.92 -2.20 7.47
C ILE A 48 -12.38 -3.49 6.77
N SER A 49 -12.41 -4.61 7.50
CA SER A 49 -12.83 -5.91 6.96
C SER A 49 -14.28 -5.87 6.46
N ASN A 50 -15.19 -5.25 7.19
CA ASN A 50 -16.59 -5.14 6.79
C ASN A 50 -16.77 -4.33 5.51
N ILE A 51 -16.01 -3.25 5.33
CA ILE A 51 -16.05 -2.43 4.11
C ILE A 51 -15.51 -3.23 2.90
N LEU A 52 -14.46 -4.03 3.09
CA LEU A 52 -13.81 -4.76 2.01
C LEU A 52 -14.43 -6.14 1.71
N ALA A 53 -15.20 -6.72 2.64
CA ALA A 53 -15.78 -8.05 2.50
C ALA A 53 -16.61 -8.25 1.20
N PRO A 54 -17.35 -7.26 0.66
CA PRO A 54 -18.07 -7.42 -0.60
C PRO A 54 -17.18 -7.84 -1.79
N LEU A 55 -15.89 -7.47 -1.79
CA LEU A 55 -14.93 -7.87 -2.83
C LEU A 55 -14.77 -9.37 -2.96
N LEU A 56 -14.92 -10.14 -1.87
CA LEU A 56 -14.86 -11.63 -1.91
C LEU A 56 -15.95 -12.23 -2.78
N ARG A 57 -17.06 -11.51 -2.96
CA ARG A 57 -18.19 -11.89 -3.82
C ARG A 57 -18.21 -11.19 -5.18
N GLY A 58 -17.15 -10.41 -5.50
CA GLY A 58 -17.06 -9.63 -6.73
C GLY A 58 -17.91 -8.35 -6.72
N TYR A 59 -18.46 -7.96 -5.58
CA TYR A 59 -19.20 -6.70 -5.46
C TYR A 59 -18.25 -5.53 -5.20
N GLN A 60 -18.70 -4.33 -5.53
CA GLN A 60 -17.94 -3.11 -5.24
C GLN A 60 -17.89 -2.85 -3.73
N ALA A 61 -16.73 -2.40 -3.26
CA ALA A 61 -16.54 -1.87 -1.92
C ALA A 61 -16.22 -0.37 -1.99
N SER A 62 -16.50 0.33 -0.90
CA SER A 62 -16.17 1.76 -0.78
C SER A 62 -14.67 1.98 -0.63
N ASN A 63 -14.18 3.14 -1.09
CA ASN A 63 -12.83 3.58 -0.78
C ASN A 63 -12.71 3.94 0.70
N ILE A 64 -11.53 3.81 1.27
CA ILE A 64 -11.26 4.04 2.69
C ILE A 64 -10.17 5.09 2.83
N PHE A 65 -10.38 6.08 3.71
CA PHE A 65 -9.30 6.97 4.16
C PHE A 65 -9.11 6.83 5.67
N ILE A 66 -7.87 6.47 6.06
CA ILE A 66 -7.46 6.25 7.44
C ILE A 66 -6.54 7.38 7.85
N TYR A 67 -6.95 8.17 8.83
CA TYR A 67 -6.19 9.30 9.35
C TYR A 67 -6.01 9.18 10.87
N GLY A 68 -4.94 9.73 11.38
CA GLY A 68 -4.61 9.69 12.81
C GLY A 68 -3.15 9.99 13.04
N THR A 69 -2.77 10.18 14.30
CA THR A 69 -1.40 10.49 14.70
C THR A 69 -0.41 9.37 14.29
N CYS A 70 0.86 9.72 14.15
CA CYS A 70 1.92 8.76 13.87
C CYS A 70 2.00 7.70 14.99
N GLY A 71 2.39 6.47 14.63
CA GLY A 71 2.57 5.39 15.61
C GLY A 71 1.28 4.70 16.06
N THR A 72 0.11 5.10 15.58
CA THR A 72 -1.18 4.50 15.99
C THR A 72 -1.50 3.15 15.29
N GLY A 73 -0.58 2.59 14.52
CA GLY A 73 -0.74 1.27 13.90
C GLY A 73 -1.62 1.22 12.64
N LYS A 74 -1.98 2.36 12.03
CA LYS A 74 -2.83 2.42 10.81
C LYS A 74 -2.33 1.53 9.68
N THR A 75 -1.07 1.69 9.32
CA THR A 75 -0.44 0.94 8.22
C THR A 75 -0.43 -0.56 8.50
N ILE A 76 -0.10 -0.96 9.71
CA ILE A 76 -0.02 -2.39 10.06
C ILE A 76 -1.39 -3.05 10.10
N CYS A 77 -2.42 -2.36 10.63
CA CYS A 77 -3.81 -2.84 10.60
C CYS A 77 -4.33 -3.00 9.17
N SER A 78 -4.12 -1.99 8.33
CA SER A 78 -4.54 -2.04 6.93
C SER A 78 -3.86 -3.17 6.18
N ARG A 79 -2.56 -3.33 6.31
CA ARG A 79 -1.79 -4.40 5.69
C ARG A 79 -2.21 -5.79 6.18
N TYR A 80 -2.49 -5.91 7.48
CA TYR A 80 -2.99 -7.16 8.04
C TYR A 80 -4.33 -7.56 7.41
N VAL A 81 -5.31 -6.64 7.37
CA VAL A 81 -6.63 -6.93 6.79
C VAL A 81 -6.53 -7.29 5.31
N VAL A 82 -5.75 -6.54 4.52
CA VAL A 82 -5.66 -6.83 3.09
C VAL A 82 -4.90 -8.11 2.80
N ALA A 83 -3.93 -8.51 3.63
CA ALA A 83 -3.26 -9.80 3.50
C ALA A 83 -4.25 -10.97 3.74
N GLN A 84 -5.11 -10.87 4.76
CA GLN A 84 -6.17 -11.84 5.02
C GLN A 84 -7.21 -11.86 3.90
N LEU A 85 -7.55 -10.69 3.35
CA LEU A 85 -8.48 -10.56 2.23
C LEU A 85 -7.92 -11.22 0.95
N GLU A 86 -6.64 -10.99 0.65
CA GLU A 86 -5.95 -11.58 -0.52
C GLU A 86 -5.87 -13.11 -0.39
N GLU A 87 -5.53 -13.62 0.79
CA GLU A 87 -5.53 -15.06 1.08
C GLU A 87 -6.93 -15.69 0.89
N ALA A 88 -7.97 -15.06 1.45
CA ALA A 88 -9.35 -15.53 1.32
C ALA A 88 -9.86 -15.43 -0.13
N GLY A 89 -9.49 -14.37 -0.85
CA GLY A 89 -9.89 -14.13 -2.24
C GLY A 89 -9.12 -14.96 -3.26
N LYS A 90 -8.01 -15.58 -2.85
CA LYS A 90 -7.10 -16.34 -3.73
C LYS A 90 -6.68 -15.49 -4.93
N ASN A 91 -6.77 -16.05 -6.13
CA ASN A 91 -6.36 -15.37 -7.37
C ASN A 91 -7.35 -14.27 -7.85
N ARG A 92 -8.46 -14.03 -7.13
CA ARG A 92 -9.47 -13.04 -7.51
C ARG A 92 -9.23 -11.67 -6.88
N ILE A 93 -8.39 -11.60 -5.86
CA ILE A 93 -8.07 -10.35 -5.18
C ILE A 93 -6.55 -10.18 -5.20
N LYS A 94 -6.10 -9.01 -5.61
CA LYS A 94 -4.70 -8.59 -5.58
C LYS A 94 -4.58 -7.34 -4.71
N CYS A 95 -3.63 -7.36 -3.78
CA CYS A 95 -3.37 -6.23 -2.89
C CYS A 95 -2.00 -5.64 -3.18
N VAL A 96 -1.96 -4.32 -3.36
CA VAL A 96 -0.71 -3.57 -3.62
C VAL A 96 -0.55 -2.46 -2.60
N TYR A 97 0.60 -2.45 -1.94
CA TYR A 97 0.98 -1.41 -0.99
C TYR A 97 2.06 -0.50 -1.58
N ILE A 98 1.81 0.80 -1.54
CA ILE A 98 2.75 1.82 -2.00
C ILE A 98 2.85 2.93 -0.95
N ASN A 99 4.08 3.20 -0.46
CA ASN A 99 4.35 4.39 0.32
C ASN A 99 4.69 5.54 -0.63
N THR A 100 3.83 6.55 -0.69
CA THR A 100 3.91 7.65 -1.67
C THR A 100 4.98 8.69 -1.33
N LYS A 101 5.51 8.67 -0.12
CA LYS A 101 6.61 9.54 0.31
C LYS A 101 7.97 9.06 -0.20
N LEU A 102 8.09 7.78 -0.53
CA LEU A 102 9.31 7.22 -1.07
C LEU A 102 9.54 7.74 -2.50
N LYS A 103 10.59 8.54 -2.66
CA LYS A 103 11.00 9.06 -3.97
C LYS A 103 11.24 7.90 -4.95
N ARG A 104 10.85 8.08 -6.22
CA ARG A 104 10.99 7.11 -7.31
C ARG A 104 10.08 5.88 -7.24
N VAL A 105 9.26 5.71 -6.23
CA VAL A 105 8.37 4.54 -6.10
C VAL A 105 6.92 4.88 -6.46
N GLY A 106 6.37 5.95 -5.90
CA GLY A 106 4.97 6.31 -6.09
C GLY A 106 4.70 7.80 -5.90
N ASP A 107 5.71 8.64 -6.14
CA ASP A 107 5.66 10.07 -5.86
C ASP A 107 5.17 10.91 -7.07
N THR A 108 4.80 10.28 -8.18
CA THR A 108 4.16 10.89 -9.35
C THR A 108 3.11 9.93 -9.92
N GLU A 109 2.13 10.45 -10.67
CA GLU A 109 1.12 9.64 -11.37
C GLU A 109 1.76 8.55 -12.22
N TYR A 110 2.74 8.94 -13.04
CA TYR A 110 3.46 8.00 -13.91
C TYR A 110 4.08 6.84 -13.12
N ARG A 111 4.82 7.15 -12.05
CA ARG A 111 5.50 6.14 -11.24
C ARG A 111 4.51 5.24 -10.52
N LEU A 112 3.42 5.82 -10.02
CA LEU A 112 2.37 5.06 -9.36
C LEU A 112 1.72 4.07 -10.34
N LEU A 113 1.28 4.53 -11.50
CA LEU A 113 0.66 3.69 -12.52
C LEU A 113 1.62 2.61 -13.03
N ASN A 114 2.88 2.98 -13.30
CA ASN A 114 3.91 2.03 -13.71
C ASN A 114 4.14 0.95 -12.65
N ARG A 115 4.19 1.34 -11.36
CA ARG A 115 4.32 0.38 -10.26
C ARG A 115 3.13 -0.57 -10.20
N LEU A 116 1.90 -0.07 -10.33
CA LEU A 116 0.69 -0.89 -10.33
C LEU A 116 0.68 -1.88 -11.49
N LEU A 117 1.04 -1.44 -12.68
CA LEU A 117 1.13 -2.31 -13.86
C LEU A 117 2.17 -3.41 -13.69
N ARG A 118 3.33 -3.11 -13.12
CA ARG A 118 4.36 -4.11 -12.79
C ARG A 118 3.89 -5.13 -11.76
N GLU A 119 3.12 -4.71 -10.75
CA GLU A 119 2.53 -5.65 -9.77
C GLU A 119 1.46 -6.57 -10.41
N LEU A 120 0.95 -6.17 -11.58
CA LEU A 120 0.07 -6.99 -12.41
C LEU A 120 0.84 -7.74 -13.50
N ASP A 121 2.16 -7.87 -13.41
CA ASP A 121 3.03 -8.55 -14.38
C ASP A 121 2.95 -7.96 -15.80
N GLU A 122 2.55 -6.68 -15.92
CA GLU A 122 2.58 -5.98 -17.21
C GLU A 122 4.00 -5.49 -17.51
N ILE A 123 4.47 -5.80 -18.72
CA ILE A 123 5.78 -5.33 -19.19
C ILE A 123 5.65 -3.87 -19.62
N MET A 124 6.30 -2.99 -18.86
CA MET A 124 6.25 -1.55 -19.08
C MET A 124 7.65 -0.97 -19.27
N PRO A 125 7.84 -0.07 -20.25
CA PRO A 125 9.08 0.70 -20.32
C PRO A 125 9.20 1.63 -19.11
N ASP A 126 10.43 1.91 -18.69
CA ASP A 126 10.69 2.78 -17.54
C ASP A 126 10.26 4.23 -17.77
N THR A 127 10.25 4.68 -19.01
CA THR A 127 9.89 6.04 -19.42
C THR A 127 9.27 6.04 -20.81
N GLY A 128 8.62 7.14 -21.18
CA GLY A 128 8.26 7.43 -22.58
C GLY A 128 6.79 7.23 -22.95
N LEU A 129 5.96 6.65 -22.08
CA LEU A 129 4.53 6.58 -22.34
C LEU A 129 3.79 7.74 -21.66
N PRO A 130 2.78 8.34 -22.29
CA PRO A 130 1.87 9.27 -21.64
C PRO A 130 1.12 8.63 -20.46
N THR A 131 0.81 9.41 -19.45
CA THR A 131 0.13 8.93 -18.21
C THR A 131 -1.27 8.36 -18.51
N ASP A 132 -1.98 8.95 -19.48
CA ASP A 132 -3.29 8.47 -19.92
C ASP A 132 -3.23 7.07 -20.56
N ILE A 133 -2.14 6.74 -21.25
CA ILE A 133 -1.90 5.41 -21.79
C ILE A 133 -1.69 4.40 -20.65
N LEU A 134 -0.92 4.78 -19.61
CA LEU A 134 -0.72 3.92 -18.44
C LEU A 134 -2.03 3.68 -17.68
N TYR A 135 -2.83 4.72 -17.52
CA TYR A 135 -4.14 4.62 -16.89
C TYR A 135 -5.05 3.63 -17.64
N ARG A 136 -5.20 3.80 -18.97
CA ARG A 136 -5.99 2.88 -19.79
C ARG A 136 -5.47 1.44 -19.74
N ARG A 137 -4.15 1.25 -19.73
CA ARG A 137 -3.55 -0.08 -19.56
C ARG A 137 -3.89 -0.69 -18.22
N LEU A 138 -3.88 0.10 -17.13
CA LEU A 138 -4.28 -0.38 -15.82
C LEU A 138 -5.74 -0.85 -15.82
N VAL A 139 -6.66 -0.04 -16.38
CA VAL A 139 -8.08 -0.40 -16.52
C VAL A 139 -8.23 -1.72 -17.29
N THR A 140 -7.59 -1.83 -18.46
CA THR A 140 -7.61 -3.04 -19.27
C THR A 140 -7.03 -4.24 -18.53
N ALA A 141 -5.86 -4.08 -17.89
CA ALA A 141 -5.16 -5.17 -17.22
C ALA A 141 -5.96 -5.78 -16.06
N VAL A 142 -6.66 -4.96 -15.27
CA VAL A 142 -7.51 -5.46 -14.17
C VAL A 142 -8.82 -6.05 -14.71
N GLU A 143 -9.43 -5.42 -15.74
CA GLU A 143 -10.69 -5.88 -16.34
C GLU A 143 -10.53 -7.24 -17.03
N ASP A 144 -9.47 -7.43 -17.83
CA ASP A 144 -9.18 -8.69 -18.53
C ASP A 144 -8.96 -9.84 -17.54
N ARG A 145 -8.29 -9.57 -16.43
CA ARG A 145 -8.09 -10.55 -15.36
C ARG A 145 -9.36 -10.78 -14.53
N GLY A 146 -10.31 -9.87 -14.55
CA GLY A 146 -11.51 -9.93 -13.72
C GLY A 146 -11.22 -9.96 -12.22
N ILE A 147 -10.17 -9.28 -11.79
CA ILE A 147 -9.72 -9.25 -10.39
C ILE A 147 -10.23 -8.01 -9.64
N SER A 148 -10.27 -8.12 -8.32
CA SER A 148 -10.41 -6.97 -7.44
C SER A 148 -9.03 -6.50 -6.97
N LEU A 149 -8.64 -5.28 -7.34
CA LEU A 149 -7.37 -4.67 -6.92
C LEU A 149 -7.60 -3.78 -5.72
N VAL A 150 -6.95 -4.09 -4.61
CA VAL A 150 -6.95 -3.22 -3.41
C VAL A 150 -5.62 -2.49 -3.35
N LEU A 151 -5.68 -1.17 -3.48
CA LEU A 151 -4.52 -0.30 -3.49
C LEU A 151 -4.40 0.45 -2.17
N ILE A 152 -3.34 0.19 -1.42
CA ILE A 152 -2.99 0.98 -0.23
C ILE A 152 -1.99 2.05 -0.63
N LEU A 153 -2.38 3.31 -0.49
CA LEU A 153 -1.50 4.47 -0.62
C LEU A 153 -1.19 5.03 0.78
N ASP A 154 -0.02 4.70 1.28
CA ASP A 154 0.45 5.20 2.57
C ASP A 154 1.13 6.56 2.39
N GLU A 155 0.97 7.46 3.37
CA GLU A 155 1.39 8.86 3.30
C GLU A 155 0.76 9.61 2.10
N ILE A 156 -0.52 9.33 1.81
CA ILE A 156 -1.24 9.85 0.63
C ILE A 156 -1.26 11.38 0.57
N ASP A 157 -1.16 12.07 1.71
CA ASP A 157 -1.05 13.53 1.76
C ASP A 157 0.23 14.06 1.08
N ALA A 158 1.30 13.28 1.05
CA ALA A 158 2.52 13.64 0.32
C ALA A 158 2.30 13.60 -1.20
N LEU A 159 1.56 12.60 -1.68
CA LEU A 159 1.17 12.50 -3.09
C LEU A 159 0.24 13.65 -3.48
N PHE A 160 -0.80 13.89 -2.68
CA PHE A 160 -1.79 14.94 -2.89
C PHE A 160 -1.14 16.34 -2.99
N LYS A 161 -0.18 16.66 -2.11
CA LYS A 161 0.58 17.92 -2.17
C LYS A 161 1.40 18.08 -3.45
N LYS A 162 1.81 16.98 -4.07
CA LYS A 162 2.70 16.98 -5.22
C LYS A 162 1.97 17.01 -6.56
N ILE A 163 0.89 16.25 -6.70
CA ILE A 163 0.18 16.07 -7.98
C ILE A 163 -1.26 16.58 -7.94
N GLY A 164 -1.75 17.06 -6.79
CA GLY A 164 -3.13 17.52 -6.64
C GLY A 164 -4.12 16.39 -6.41
N ASP A 165 -5.39 16.70 -6.51
CA ASP A 165 -6.52 15.80 -6.21
C ASP A 165 -7.12 15.11 -7.43
N GLU A 166 -6.90 15.63 -8.63
CA GLU A 166 -7.51 15.13 -9.86
C GLU A 166 -7.19 13.64 -10.12
N PHE A 167 -5.94 13.27 -9.93
CA PHE A 167 -5.52 11.87 -10.10
C PHE A 167 -6.17 10.95 -9.06
N ILE A 168 -6.21 11.39 -7.79
CA ILE A 168 -6.85 10.62 -6.72
C ILE A 168 -8.34 10.49 -7.00
N TYR A 169 -8.97 11.58 -7.45
CA TYR A 169 -10.36 11.55 -7.88
C TYR A 169 -10.60 10.54 -9.01
N SER A 170 -9.75 10.53 -10.03
CA SER A 170 -9.83 9.57 -11.13
C SER A 170 -9.73 8.12 -10.62
N LEU A 171 -8.80 7.83 -9.69
CA LEU A 171 -8.69 6.51 -9.07
C LEU A 171 -9.94 6.11 -8.27
N THR A 172 -10.59 7.05 -7.57
CA THR A 172 -11.81 6.74 -6.80
C THR A 172 -12.99 6.44 -7.70
N ARG A 173 -12.98 6.92 -8.94
CA ARG A 173 -14.05 6.73 -9.93
C ARG A 173 -13.78 5.66 -10.98
N ILE A 174 -12.60 5.06 -10.97
CA ILE A 174 -12.18 4.09 -11.98
C ILE A 174 -13.18 2.92 -12.13
N ASN A 175 -13.91 2.58 -11.08
CA ASN A 175 -14.94 1.54 -11.12
C ASN A 175 -16.12 1.84 -12.06
N THR A 176 -16.31 3.10 -12.49
CA THR A 176 -17.31 3.43 -13.51
C THR A 176 -16.93 2.92 -14.91
N GLU A 177 -15.66 2.62 -15.11
CA GLU A 177 -15.09 2.09 -16.36
C GLU A 177 -14.96 0.56 -16.34
N LEU A 178 -15.16 -0.07 -15.15
CA LEU A 178 -14.96 -1.51 -14.93
C LEU A 178 -16.31 -2.25 -14.85
N ASN A 179 -16.40 -3.40 -15.49
CA ASN A 179 -17.58 -4.27 -15.45
C ASN A 179 -17.34 -5.50 -14.56
N ARG A 180 -16.25 -6.22 -14.78
CA ARG A 180 -15.91 -7.48 -14.11
C ARG A 180 -14.93 -7.28 -12.95
N ALA A 181 -14.00 -6.37 -13.11
CA ALA A 181 -13.00 -6.04 -12.12
C ALA A 181 -13.49 -4.96 -11.13
N ARG A 182 -12.79 -4.81 -10.01
CA ARG A 182 -13.01 -3.74 -9.04
C ARG A 182 -11.68 -3.16 -8.59
N ILE A 183 -11.63 -1.87 -8.32
CA ILE A 183 -10.48 -1.21 -7.70
C ILE A 183 -10.97 -0.48 -6.46
N VAL A 184 -10.28 -0.70 -5.35
CA VAL A 184 -10.56 -0.01 -4.07
C VAL A 184 -9.30 0.66 -3.57
N LEU A 185 -9.43 1.92 -3.22
CA LEU A 185 -8.36 2.74 -2.66
C LEU A 185 -8.45 2.77 -1.14
N ILE A 186 -7.34 2.47 -0.48
CA ILE A 186 -7.13 2.71 0.95
C ILE A 186 -6.05 3.78 1.09
N GLY A 187 -6.44 5.00 1.42
CA GLY A 187 -5.51 6.11 1.68
C GLY A 187 -5.17 6.18 3.17
N ILE A 188 -3.88 6.23 3.50
CA ILE A 188 -3.42 6.38 4.89
C ILE A 188 -2.65 7.69 5.01
N THR A 189 -2.97 8.49 6.03
CA THR A 189 -2.26 9.75 6.32
C THR A 189 -2.08 9.97 7.81
N ASN A 190 -1.01 10.69 8.15
CA ASN A 190 -0.76 11.19 9.51
C ASN A 190 -1.29 12.62 9.72
N ASP A 191 -1.83 13.24 8.67
CA ASP A 191 -2.36 14.60 8.70
C ASP A 191 -3.85 14.58 9.02
N LEU A 192 -4.22 14.99 10.23
CA LEU A 192 -5.61 15.02 10.70
C LEU A 192 -6.48 16.02 9.92
N SER A 193 -5.88 17.07 9.36
CA SER A 193 -6.58 18.08 8.55
C SER A 193 -6.75 17.65 7.09
N PHE A 194 -6.18 16.54 6.69
CA PHE A 194 -6.20 16.07 5.30
C PHE A 194 -7.63 15.90 4.78
N ARG A 195 -8.53 15.34 5.61
CA ARG A 195 -9.95 15.16 5.27
C ARG A 195 -10.63 16.47 4.86
N ASP A 196 -10.32 17.57 5.55
CA ASP A 196 -10.97 18.86 5.28
C ASP A 196 -10.52 19.44 3.95
N ARG A 197 -9.32 19.10 3.50
CA ARG A 197 -8.75 19.53 2.22
C ARG A 197 -9.15 18.68 1.02
N LEU A 198 -9.73 17.49 1.25
CA LEU A 198 -10.22 16.65 0.16
C LEU A 198 -11.40 17.31 -0.55
N ASP A 199 -11.40 17.22 -1.87
CA ASP A 199 -12.55 17.60 -2.71
C ASP A 199 -13.82 16.81 -2.29
N GLN A 200 -14.96 17.48 -2.34
CA GLN A 200 -16.26 16.84 -2.03
C GLN A 200 -16.53 15.62 -2.92
N ARG A 201 -16.06 15.64 -4.16
CA ARG A 201 -16.19 14.54 -5.11
C ARG A 201 -15.46 13.27 -4.60
N ILE A 202 -14.29 13.45 -3.97
CA ILE A 202 -13.54 12.33 -3.36
C ILE A 202 -14.26 11.86 -2.09
N LYS A 203 -14.70 12.81 -1.23
CA LYS A 203 -15.44 12.49 0.00
C LYS A 203 -16.66 11.63 -0.26
N SER A 204 -17.39 11.87 -1.37
CA SER A 204 -18.57 11.10 -1.73
C SER A 204 -18.31 9.64 -2.11
N SER A 205 -17.05 9.27 -2.38
CA SER A 205 -16.65 7.90 -2.71
C SER A 205 -16.24 7.06 -1.47
N LEU A 206 -16.22 7.67 -0.29
CA LEU A 206 -15.81 7.03 0.95
C LEU A 206 -16.96 6.26 1.60
N GLY A 207 -16.61 5.13 2.25
CA GLY A 207 -17.50 4.33 3.06
C GLY A 207 -17.44 4.70 4.54
#